data_aa52e9ca5747a48f53de727a38d6bf2c
#
_entry.id   aa52e9ca5747a48f53de727a38d6bf2c
#
_cell.length_a   1.000
_cell.length_b   1.000
_cell.length_c   1.000
_cell.angle_alpha   90.00
_cell.angle_beta   90.00
_cell.angle_gamma   90.00
#
_symmetry.space_group_name_H-M   'P 1'
#
loop_
_entity.id
_entity.type
_entity.pdbx_description
1 polymer ?
#
loop_
_entity_poly.entity_id
_entity_poly.type
_entity_poly.pdbx_seq_one_letter_code
_entity_poly.pdbx_strand_id
1 'polypeptide(L)'
;MADRLSSALVTAVENKVIQCYESLYMDIDDGVYITNAPYNVTIGSDTYRSVGQFLGFSSVQEEKIFTTSDVTISLSGLPSHELGTGFISDLLQYDYVDKEVKIYRSFFDHDSYIDSFLMFKGRLDSPVIQDDPNDTTTIAATCSSHWVDYERTAGLITNDDRQQNIYSGDLGFEFAKETIKDIKWKTG
;
A
#
# COMPACT_ATOMS: atom_id res chain seq x y z
N MET A 1 14.78 12.49 -15.35
CA MET A 1 13.66 12.55 -14.39
C MET A 1 12.41 12.64 -15.27
N ALA A 2 11.57 11.61 -15.29
CA ALA A 2 10.30 11.73 -16.00
C ALA A 2 9.47 12.78 -15.24
N ASP A 3 8.90 13.74 -15.98
CA ASP A 3 7.98 14.71 -15.39
C ASP A 3 6.80 13.95 -14.82
N ARG A 4 6.68 13.96 -13.49
CA ARG A 4 5.55 13.34 -12.77
C ARG A 4 4.25 14.12 -12.99
N LEU A 5 4.35 15.33 -13.51
CA LEU A 5 3.23 16.23 -13.70
C LEU A 5 2.87 16.31 -15.19
N SER A 6 1.58 16.17 -15.49
CA SER A 6 1.09 16.42 -16.84
C SER A 6 1.17 17.92 -17.20
N SER A 7 1.21 18.22 -18.49
CA SER A 7 1.21 19.61 -18.98
C SER A 7 -0.06 20.36 -18.53
N ALA A 8 -1.18 19.68 -18.43
CA ALA A 8 -2.43 20.25 -17.92
C ALA A 8 -2.31 20.69 -16.45
N LEU A 9 -1.66 19.87 -15.62
CA LEU A 9 -1.44 20.21 -14.21
C LEU A 9 -0.47 21.37 -14.07
N VAL A 10 0.61 21.41 -14.86
CA VAL A 10 1.56 22.55 -14.86
C VAL A 10 0.83 23.85 -15.17
N THR A 11 0.00 23.86 -16.21
CA THR A 11 -0.80 25.04 -16.59
C THR A 11 -1.78 25.44 -15.48
N ALA A 12 -2.42 24.47 -14.83
CA ALA A 12 -3.36 24.73 -13.75
C ALA A 12 -2.67 25.34 -12.51
N VAL A 13 -1.45 24.84 -12.18
CA VAL A 13 -0.63 25.39 -11.07
C VAL A 13 -0.29 26.87 -11.33
N GLU A 14 0.03 27.22 -12.58
CA GLU A 14 0.30 28.59 -12.98
C GLU A 14 -0.91 29.51 -12.79
N ASN A 15 -2.13 29.00 -12.98
CA ASN A 15 -3.39 29.73 -12.82
C ASN A 15 -3.86 29.88 -11.36
N LYS A 16 -3.16 29.29 -10.38
CA LYS A 16 -3.32 29.45 -8.91
C LYS A 16 -4.67 29.03 -8.32
N VAL A 17 -5.49 28.25 -9.02
CA VAL A 17 -6.76 27.74 -8.49
C VAL A 17 -6.75 26.21 -8.58
N ILE A 18 -6.14 25.57 -7.56
CA ILE A 18 -6.09 24.13 -7.51
C ILE A 18 -6.57 23.64 -6.16
N GLN A 19 -7.51 22.71 -6.18
CA GLN A 19 -7.92 21.91 -5.05
C GLN A 19 -7.22 20.55 -5.13
N CYS A 20 -6.73 20.07 -3.99
CA CYS A 20 -6.05 18.79 -3.90
C CYS A 20 -6.81 17.88 -2.95
N TYR A 21 -7.07 16.66 -3.41
CA TYR A 21 -7.68 15.62 -2.59
C TYR A 21 -6.86 14.34 -2.69
N GLU A 22 -6.90 13.55 -1.63
CA GLU A 22 -6.26 12.26 -1.58
C GLU A 22 -7.26 11.14 -1.82
N SER A 23 -6.80 10.10 -2.51
CA SER A 23 -7.58 8.91 -2.79
C SER A 23 -6.77 7.67 -2.40
N LEU A 24 -7.42 6.75 -1.69
CA LEU A 24 -6.83 5.55 -1.12
C LEU A 24 -7.42 4.32 -1.78
N TYR A 25 -6.56 3.46 -2.28
CA TYR A 25 -6.87 2.09 -2.68
C TYR A 25 -6.25 1.10 -1.72
N MET A 26 -7.02 0.10 -1.30
CA MET A 26 -6.56 -1.06 -0.54
C MET A 26 -7.06 -2.33 -1.21
N ASP A 27 -6.17 -3.30 -1.41
CA ASP A 27 -6.48 -4.61 -1.99
C ASP A 27 -7.09 -5.56 -0.95
N ILE A 28 -8.25 -5.17 -0.42
CA ILE A 28 -9.02 -5.93 0.56
C ILE A 28 -10.34 -6.30 -0.10
N ASP A 29 -10.73 -7.58 -0.02
CA ASP A 29 -11.90 -8.13 -0.71
C ASP A 29 -11.86 -7.86 -2.23
N ASP A 30 -12.87 -7.21 -2.77
CA ASP A 30 -12.95 -6.78 -4.20
C ASP A 30 -12.24 -5.45 -4.47
N GLY A 31 -11.48 -4.92 -3.51
CA GLY A 31 -10.80 -3.63 -3.55
C GLY A 31 -11.62 -2.50 -2.93
N VAL A 32 -11.01 -1.83 -1.97
CA VAL A 32 -11.58 -0.66 -1.29
C VAL A 32 -11.04 0.61 -1.93
N TYR A 33 -11.93 1.45 -2.47
CA TYR A 33 -11.61 2.71 -3.14
C TYR A 33 -12.31 3.86 -2.42
N ILE A 34 -11.57 4.66 -1.68
CA ILE A 34 -12.10 5.78 -0.89
C ILE A 34 -11.31 7.06 -1.10
N THR A 35 -11.96 8.22 -0.93
CA THR A 35 -11.33 9.53 -1.06
C THR A 35 -11.79 10.48 0.04
N ASN A 36 -10.95 11.48 0.35
CA ASN A 36 -11.32 12.59 1.24
C ASN A 36 -11.94 13.76 0.49
N ALA A 37 -12.11 13.65 -0.83
CA ALA A 37 -12.85 14.63 -1.61
C ALA A 37 -14.34 14.69 -1.17
N PRO A 38 -15.02 15.82 -1.32
CA PRO A 38 -16.46 15.93 -1.00
C PRO A 38 -17.37 15.24 -2.04
N TYR A 39 -16.81 14.66 -3.08
CA TYR A 39 -17.49 13.96 -4.17
C TYR A 39 -16.66 12.78 -4.66
N ASN A 40 -17.30 11.85 -5.37
CA ASN A 40 -16.61 10.69 -5.93
C ASN A 40 -15.60 11.09 -7.00
N VAL A 41 -14.41 10.50 -6.96
CA VAL A 41 -13.31 10.79 -7.88
C VAL A 41 -13.04 9.56 -8.74
N THR A 42 -12.94 9.74 -10.06
CA THR A 42 -12.56 8.66 -10.97
C THR A 42 -11.10 8.86 -11.41
N ILE A 43 -10.26 7.85 -11.15
CA ILE A 43 -8.86 7.81 -11.55
C ILE A 43 -8.68 6.59 -12.44
N GLY A 44 -8.42 6.80 -13.73
CA GLY A 44 -8.39 5.73 -14.71
C GLY A 44 -9.76 5.07 -14.89
N SER A 45 -9.89 3.79 -14.55
CA SER A 45 -11.16 3.03 -14.58
C SER A 45 -11.85 2.96 -13.23
N ASP A 46 -11.18 3.37 -12.16
CA ASP A 46 -11.61 3.11 -10.80
C ASP A 46 -12.28 4.34 -10.18
N THR A 47 -13.40 4.13 -9.50
CA THR A 47 -14.15 5.20 -8.83
C THR A 47 -13.93 5.14 -7.33
N TYR A 48 -13.28 6.17 -6.81
CA TYR A 48 -13.04 6.38 -5.38
C TYR A 48 -14.24 7.07 -4.76
N ARG A 49 -14.81 6.46 -3.73
CA ARG A 49 -16.04 6.91 -3.08
C ARG A 49 -15.77 7.91 -1.98
N SER A 50 -16.55 8.96 -1.96
CA SER A 50 -16.54 9.97 -0.91
C SER A 50 -17.45 9.57 0.26
N VAL A 51 -16.95 8.64 1.10
CA VAL A 51 -17.73 8.06 2.21
C VAL A 51 -17.34 8.62 3.59
N GLY A 52 -16.46 9.61 3.63
CA GLY A 52 -16.01 10.25 4.88
C GLY A 52 -15.15 9.38 5.79
N GLN A 53 -14.70 8.23 5.33
CA GLN A 53 -13.91 7.29 6.14
C GLN A 53 -12.42 7.49 6.00
N PHE A 54 -11.95 8.06 4.90
CA PHE A 54 -10.55 8.40 4.75
C PHE A 54 -10.26 9.76 5.37
N LEU A 55 -9.58 9.76 6.53
CA LEU A 55 -9.26 10.99 7.28
C LEU A 55 -7.94 11.61 6.80
N GLY A 56 -7.00 10.81 6.34
CA GLY A 56 -5.71 11.27 5.85
C GLY A 56 -4.59 10.24 6.03
N PHE A 57 -3.37 10.70 5.86
CA PHE A 57 -2.17 9.88 6.07
C PHE A 57 -1.01 10.74 6.60
N SER A 58 -0.01 10.09 7.19
CA SER A 58 1.22 10.75 7.62
C SER A 58 2.04 11.26 6.43
N SER A 59 3.08 12.05 6.71
CA SER A 59 3.98 12.50 5.64
C SER A 59 4.62 11.32 4.92
N VAL A 60 4.67 11.40 3.59
CA VAL A 60 5.45 10.48 2.75
C VAL A 60 6.85 11.07 2.59
N GLN A 61 7.87 10.31 3.00
CA GLN A 61 9.25 10.71 2.83
C GLN A 61 9.85 9.94 1.65
N GLU A 62 10.42 10.67 0.71
CA GLU A 62 11.19 10.10 -0.40
C GLU A 62 12.67 10.48 -0.23
N GLU A 63 13.53 9.48 -0.07
CA GLU A 63 14.97 9.68 -0.03
C GLU A 63 15.62 9.13 -1.30
N LYS A 64 16.81 9.69 -1.63
CA LYS A 64 17.60 9.21 -2.78
C LYS A 64 18.23 7.85 -2.57
N ILE A 65 18.33 7.42 -1.33
CA ILE A 65 18.85 6.12 -0.92
C ILE A 65 17.66 5.21 -0.70
N PHE A 66 17.78 3.93 -1.05
CA PHE A 66 16.74 2.92 -0.81
C PHE A 66 16.53 2.76 0.70
N THR A 67 15.66 3.59 1.25
CA THR A 67 15.20 3.48 2.63
C THR A 67 13.73 3.08 2.62
N THR A 68 13.38 2.18 3.52
CA THR A 68 11.99 1.84 3.78
C THR A 68 11.35 3.03 4.48
N SER A 69 10.27 3.52 3.92
CA SER A 69 9.46 4.56 4.57
C SER A 69 8.09 3.97 4.90
N ASP A 70 7.67 4.17 6.14
CA ASP A 70 6.36 3.78 6.59
C ASP A 70 5.40 4.96 6.50
N VAL A 71 4.17 4.68 6.10
CA VAL A 71 3.09 5.65 6.05
C VAL A 71 1.95 5.14 6.91
N THR A 72 1.48 5.96 7.84
CA THR A 72 0.29 5.64 8.63
C THR A 72 -0.92 6.28 8.00
N ILE A 73 -1.91 5.48 7.67
CA ILE A 73 -3.21 5.88 7.15
C ILE A 73 -4.18 5.97 8.31
N SER A 74 -4.91 7.07 8.38
CA SER A 74 -5.96 7.30 9.39
C SER A 74 -7.33 7.14 8.74
N LEU A 75 -8.13 6.22 9.29
CA LEU A 75 -9.46 5.92 8.81
C LEU A 75 -10.47 6.14 9.96
N SER A 76 -11.67 6.59 9.61
CA SER A 76 -12.77 6.66 10.55
C SER A 76 -13.39 5.29 10.77
N GLY A 77 -13.60 4.91 12.02
CA GLY A 77 -14.30 3.68 12.38
C GLY A 77 -15.82 3.80 12.35
N LEU A 78 -16.37 4.96 12.01
CA LEU A 78 -17.81 5.14 11.91
C LEU A 78 -18.41 4.26 10.82
N PRO A 79 -19.59 3.67 11.05
CA PRO A 79 -20.27 2.91 10.01
C PRO A 79 -20.65 3.84 8.85
N SER A 80 -20.33 3.41 7.63
CA SER A 80 -20.76 4.10 6.42
C SER A 80 -22.13 3.59 6.00
N HIS A 81 -23.04 4.51 5.74
CA HIS A 81 -24.36 4.17 5.21
C HIS A 81 -24.30 3.54 3.80
N GLU A 82 -23.26 3.86 3.03
CA GLU A 82 -23.10 3.35 1.66
C GLU A 82 -22.42 1.99 1.59
N LEU A 83 -21.60 1.63 2.57
CA LEU A 83 -20.92 0.34 2.64
C LEU A 83 -21.74 -0.73 3.39
N GLY A 84 -22.88 -0.35 3.97
CA GLY A 84 -23.90 -1.25 4.54
C GLY A 84 -23.57 -1.85 5.90
N THR A 85 -22.30 -2.04 6.22
CA THR A 85 -21.78 -2.58 7.48
C THR A 85 -20.73 -1.64 8.06
N GLY A 86 -20.39 -1.83 9.34
CA GLY A 86 -19.34 -1.04 9.93
C GLY A 86 -18.01 -1.37 9.26
N PHE A 87 -17.35 -0.39 8.67
CA PHE A 87 -16.05 -0.54 8.00
C PHE A 87 -15.02 -1.32 8.84
N ILE A 88 -15.05 -1.16 10.16
CA ILE A 88 -14.23 -1.96 11.09
C ILE A 88 -14.58 -3.44 11.02
N SER A 89 -15.88 -3.78 11.02
CA SER A 89 -16.31 -5.18 10.96
C SER A 89 -15.90 -5.84 9.66
N ASP A 90 -15.96 -5.11 8.56
CA ASP A 90 -15.53 -5.59 7.26
C ASP A 90 -14.02 -5.76 7.22
N LEU A 91 -13.26 -4.74 7.68
CA LEU A 91 -11.80 -4.82 7.74
C LEU A 91 -11.30 -6.02 8.57
N LEU A 92 -11.98 -6.33 9.69
CA LEU A 92 -11.58 -7.44 10.57
C LEU A 92 -11.95 -8.83 10.02
N GLN A 93 -12.87 -8.93 9.05
CA GLN A 93 -13.27 -10.19 8.45
C GLN A 93 -12.28 -10.67 7.37
N TYR A 94 -11.54 -9.76 6.77
CA TYR A 94 -10.63 -10.06 5.68
C TYR A 94 -9.18 -10.16 6.15
N ASP A 95 -8.38 -10.93 5.42
CA ASP A 95 -6.93 -10.93 5.57
C ASP A 95 -6.38 -9.65 4.92
N TYR A 96 -6.05 -8.68 5.76
CA TYR A 96 -5.55 -7.37 5.35
C TYR A 96 -4.03 -7.27 5.38
N VAL A 97 -3.36 -8.20 6.05
CA VAL A 97 -1.89 -8.18 6.18
C VAL A 97 -1.25 -8.44 4.83
N ASP A 98 -0.24 -7.66 4.50
CA ASP A 98 0.53 -7.77 3.26
C ASP A 98 -0.24 -7.41 1.98
N LYS A 99 -1.44 -6.82 2.11
CA LYS A 99 -2.25 -6.37 0.98
C LYS A 99 -1.71 -5.07 0.39
N GLU A 100 -1.83 -4.94 -0.94
CA GLU A 100 -1.37 -3.74 -1.65
C GLU A 100 -2.18 -2.51 -1.23
N VAL A 101 -1.46 -1.40 -1.03
CA VAL A 101 -2.03 -0.08 -0.75
C VAL A 101 -1.45 0.93 -1.71
N LYS A 102 -2.30 1.80 -2.25
CA LYS A 102 -1.91 2.94 -3.09
C LYS A 102 -2.57 4.21 -2.60
N ILE A 103 -1.80 5.27 -2.51
CA ILE A 103 -2.31 6.62 -2.19
C ILE A 103 -2.05 7.51 -3.39
N TYR A 104 -3.11 8.11 -3.90
CA TYR A 104 -3.07 9.06 -5.00
C TYR A 104 -3.36 10.46 -4.50
N ARG A 105 -2.71 11.45 -5.09
CA ARG A 105 -3.11 12.85 -4.97
C ARG A 105 -3.73 13.30 -6.28
N SER A 106 -4.96 13.78 -6.18
CA SER A 106 -5.77 14.24 -7.31
C SER A 106 -5.92 15.75 -7.27
N PHE A 107 -5.88 16.37 -8.42
CA PHE A 107 -5.94 17.83 -8.60
C PHE A 107 -7.18 18.20 -9.38
N PHE A 108 -7.83 19.28 -8.94
CA PHE A 108 -9.07 19.76 -9.50
C PHE A 108 -9.01 21.27 -9.72
N ASP A 109 -9.63 21.72 -10.81
CA ASP A 109 -10.03 23.11 -11.00
C ASP A 109 -11.52 23.20 -10.67
N HIS A 110 -11.83 23.72 -9.46
CA HIS A 110 -13.17 23.65 -8.86
C HIS A 110 -13.61 22.17 -8.78
N ASP A 111 -14.65 21.79 -9.50
CA ASP A 111 -15.19 20.42 -9.54
C ASP A 111 -14.67 19.60 -10.74
N SER A 112 -13.75 20.16 -11.54
CA SER A 112 -13.20 19.50 -12.73
C SER A 112 -11.90 18.80 -12.41
N TYR A 113 -11.87 17.49 -12.56
CA TYR A 113 -10.65 16.69 -12.42
C TYR A 113 -9.61 17.08 -13.50
N ILE A 114 -8.39 17.34 -13.09
CA ILE A 114 -7.29 17.71 -13.97
C ILE A 114 -6.37 16.51 -14.18
N ASP A 115 -5.83 15.96 -13.05
CA ASP A 115 -4.84 14.90 -13.06
C ASP A 115 -4.66 14.30 -11.68
N SER A 116 -3.99 13.16 -11.62
CA SER A 116 -3.58 12.53 -10.37
C SER A 116 -2.21 11.88 -10.50
N PHE A 117 -1.49 11.80 -9.41
CA PHE A 117 -0.26 11.01 -9.37
C PHE A 117 -0.20 10.11 -8.14
N LEU A 118 0.49 9.01 -8.29
CA LEU A 118 0.74 8.07 -7.21
C LEU A 118 1.75 8.68 -6.23
N MET A 119 1.29 8.93 -5.00
CA MET A 119 2.10 9.44 -3.89
C MET A 119 2.87 8.32 -3.20
N PHE A 120 2.18 7.21 -2.94
CA PHE A 120 2.71 6.09 -2.19
C PHE A 120 2.16 4.77 -2.72
N LYS A 121 3.02 3.77 -2.76
CA LYS A 121 2.65 2.37 -3.00
C LYS A 121 3.39 1.51 -1.98
N GLY A 122 2.64 0.68 -1.28
CA GLY A 122 3.18 -0.17 -0.24
C GLY A 122 2.27 -1.33 0.09
N ARG A 123 2.52 -1.92 1.25
CA ARG A 123 1.76 -3.04 1.80
C ARG A 123 1.22 -2.68 3.16
N LEU A 124 0.03 -3.14 3.45
CA LEU A 124 -0.65 -2.94 4.71
C LEU A 124 -0.06 -3.87 5.77
N ASP A 125 0.35 -3.28 6.88
CA ASP A 125 0.67 -4.00 8.12
C ASP A 125 -0.58 -4.13 8.99
N SER A 126 -0.42 -4.61 10.20
CA SER A 126 -1.52 -4.76 11.15
C SER A 126 -2.12 -3.39 11.52
N PRO A 127 -3.40 -3.12 11.23
CA PRO A 127 -4.07 -1.92 11.68
C PRO A 127 -4.28 -1.93 13.19
N VAL A 128 -4.21 -0.75 13.80
CA VAL A 128 -4.51 -0.53 15.21
C VAL A 128 -5.84 0.20 15.30
N ILE A 129 -6.81 -0.41 15.97
CA ILE A 129 -8.10 0.21 16.23
C ILE A 129 -7.99 0.95 17.55
N GLN A 130 -8.27 2.24 17.54
CA GLN A 130 -8.32 3.10 18.72
C GLN A 130 -9.78 3.45 18.98
N ASP A 131 -10.31 2.92 20.05
CA ASP A 131 -11.67 3.20 20.51
C ASP A 131 -11.59 4.10 21.75
N ASP A 132 -11.99 5.36 21.59
CA ASP A 132 -12.05 6.31 22.69
C ASP A 132 -13.53 6.49 23.08
N PRO A 133 -13.93 6.20 24.33
CA PRO A 133 -15.30 6.35 24.79
C PRO A 133 -15.82 7.80 24.74
N ASN A 134 -14.94 8.79 24.60
CA ASN A 134 -15.28 10.19 24.49
C ASN A 134 -15.12 10.78 23.08
N ASP A 135 -14.65 9.98 22.13
CA ASP A 135 -14.39 10.40 20.76
C ASP A 135 -14.83 9.30 19.77
N THR A 136 -14.63 9.56 18.50
CA THR A 136 -14.93 8.59 17.45
C THR A 136 -13.87 7.50 17.37
N THR A 137 -14.30 6.28 17.14
CA THR A 137 -13.36 5.17 16.83
C THR A 137 -12.56 5.50 15.59
N THR A 138 -11.26 5.36 15.68
CA THR A 138 -10.33 5.55 14.57
C THR A 138 -9.51 4.29 14.31
N ILE A 139 -9.11 4.11 13.06
CA ILE A 139 -8.21 3.03 12.64
C ILE A 139 -6.92 3.67 12.14
N ALA A 140 -5.82 3.33 12.76
CA ALA A 140 -4.49 3.66 12.27
C ALA A 140 -3.88 2.44 11.58
N ALA A 141 -3.72 2.52 10.26
CA ALA A 141 -3.15 1.45 9.46
C ALA A 141 -1.75 1.84 9.02
N THR A 142 -0.74 1.15 9.51
CA THR A 142 0.64 1.35 9.06
C THR A 142 0.86 0.60 7.76
N CYS A 143 1.48 1.27 6.80
CA CYS A 143 1.81 0.72 5.50
C CYS A 143 3.30 0.86 5.27
N SER A 144 3.96 -0.26 5.01
CA SER A 144 5.37 -0.29 4.67
C SER A 144 5.57 -0.14 3.17
N SER A 145 6.60 0.59 2.75
CA SER A 145 6.97 0.70 1.34
C SER A 145 7.27 -0.68 0.74
N HIS A 146 6.96 -0.89 -0.54
CA HIS A 146 7.28 -2.14 -1.25
C HIS A 146 8.79 -2.47 -1.26
N TRP A 147 9.66 -1.51 -0.93
CA TRP A 147 11.10 -1.76 -0.76
C TRP A 147 11.41 -2.68 0.42
N VAL A 148 10.51 -2.80 1.41
CA VAL A 148 10.60 -3.80 2.50
C VAL A 148 10.72 -5.23 1.95
N ASP A 149 10.14 -5.52 0.78
CA ASP A 149 10.25 -6.83 0.16
C ASP A 149 11.70 -7.24 -0.15
N TYR A 150 12.59 -6.27 -0.36
CA TYR A 150 14.03 -6.53 -0.57
C TYR A 150 14.78 -6.82 0.75
N GLU A 151 14.24 -6.35 1.87
CA GLU A 151 14.79 -6.61 3.21
C GLU A 151 14.19 -7.87 3.84
N ARG A 152 13.04 -8.32 3.34
CA ARG A 152 12.43 -9.58 3.79
C ARG A 152 13.32 -10.74 3.42
N THR A 153 13.98 -11.32 4.39
CA THR A 153 14.54 -12.66 4.28
C THR A 153 13.35 -13.62 4.12
N ALA A 154 13.04 -13.97 2.88
CA ALA A 154 12.20 -15.12 2.65
C ALA A 154 12.86 -16.26 3.41
N GLY A 155 12.17 -16.95 4.31
CA GLY A 155 12.67 -18.14 5.00
C GLY A 155 12.89 -19.33 4.04
N LEU A 156 13.35 -19.00 2.84
CA LEU A 156 13.61 -19.89 1.74
C LEU A 156 15.05 -20.38 1.90
N ILE A 157 15.20 -21.61 2.37
CA ILE A 157 16.49 -22.28 2.34
C ILE A 157 16.86 -22.50 0.88
N THR A 158 18.02 -21.99 0.49
CA THR A 158 18.60 -22.20 -0.83
C THR A 158 19.12 -23.64 -0.90
N ASN A 159 18.29 -24.55 -1.35
CA ASN A 159 18.65 -25.94 -1.57
C ASN A 159 18.11 -26.44 -2.92
N ASP A 160 18.70 -27.52 -3.43
CA ASP A 160 18.35 -28.12 -4.70
C ASP A 160 16.87 -28.57 -4.74
N ASP A 161 16.38 -29.25 -3.70
CA ASP A 161 15.03 -29.78 -3.65
C ASP A 161 13.96 -28.67 -3.79
N ARG A 162 14.21 -27.50 -3.21
CA ARG A 162 13.31 -26.36 -3.31
C ARG A 162 13.41 -25.66 -4.66
N GLN A 163 14.64 -25.53 -5.17
CA GLN A 163 14.84 -24.95 -6.50
C GLN A 163 14.12 -25.76 -7.57
N GLN A 164 14.26 -27.09 -7.52
CA GLN A 164 13.57 -27.98 -8.46
C GLN A 164 12.05 -28.01 -8.30
N ASN A 165 11.53 -27.77 -7.09
CA ASN A 165 10.09 -27.62 -6.86
C ASN A 165 9.51 -26.35 -7.51
N ILE A 166 10.30 -25.26 -7.58
CA ILE A 166 9.87 -24.01 -8.18
C ILE A 166 10.17 -24.00 -9.69
N TYR A 167 11.37 -24.47 -10.05
CA TYR A 167 11.86 -24.52 -11.43
C TYR A 167 12.30 -25.94 -11.77
N SER A 168 11.37 -26.75 -12.26
CA SER A 168 11.63 -28.13 -12.61
C SER A 168 12.75 -28.24 -13.63
N GLY A 169 13.81 -28.98 -13.28
CA GLY A 169 14.98 -29.20 -14.14
C GLY A 169 16.09 -28.16 -14.02
N ASP A 170 15.98 -27.18 -13.09
CA ASP A 170 17.08 -26.28 -12.79
C ASP A 170 18.14 -27.00 -11.90
N LEU A 171 19.35 -27.14 -12.43
CA LEU A 171 20.46 -27.78 -11.76
C LEU A 171 21.39 -26.80 -11.02
N GLY A 172 20.98 -25.54 -10.88
CA GLY A 172 21.82 -24.48 -10.29
C GLY A 172 22.30 -24.78 -8.87
N PHE A 173 21.55 -25.59 -8.11
CA PHE A 173 21.88 -25.97 -6.74
C PHE A 173 22.16 -27.47 -6.56
N GLU A 174 22.37 -28.21 -7.64
CA GLU A 174 22.66 -29.67 -7.58
C GLU A 174 23.80 -30.01 -6.63
N PHE A 175 24.86 -29.20 -6.63
CA PHE A 175 26.02 -29.39 -5.77
C PHE A 175 25.86 -28.83 -4.35
N ALA A 176 24.89 -27.98 -4.10
CA ALA A 176 24.63 -27.44 -2.76
C ALA A 176 24.14 -28.53 -1.79
N LYS A 177 23.52 -29.58 -2.31
CA LYS A 177 23.06 -30.74 -1.53
C LYS A 177 24.19 -31.49 -0.83
N GLU A 178 25.40 -31.46 -1.38
CA GLU A 178 26.57 -32.16 -0.83
C GLU A 178 27.27 -31.37 0.28
N THR A 179 27.09 -30.05 0.34
CA THR A 179 27.73 -29.20 1.35
C THR A 179 27.09 -29.32 2.74
N ILE A 180 25.90 -29.93 2.84
CA ILE A 180 25.19 -30.17 4.11
C ILE A 180 25.58 -31.52 4.75
N LYS A 181 26.34 -32.36 4.07
CA LYS A 181 26.85 -33.59 4.66
C LYS A 181 27.94 -33.25 5.68
N ASP A 182 27.81 -33.77 6.90
CA ASP A 182 28.86 -33.73 7.90
C ASP A 182 30.19 -34.19 7.29
N ILE A 183 31.05 -33.25 6.96
CA ILE A 183 32.40 -33.52 6.55
C ILE A 183 33.16 -34.01 7.79
N LYS A 184 33.30 -35.33 7.93
CA LYS A 184 34.16 -35.89 8.97
C LYS A 184 35.60 -35.52 8.62
N TRP A 185 36.11 -34.49 9.26
CA TRP A 185 37.50 -34.16 9.24
C TRP A 185 38.28 -35.37 9.83
N LYS A 186 39.08 -36.04 9.04
CA LYS A 186 40.02 -37.02 9.59
C LYS A 186 40.98 -36.26 10.48
N THR A 187 40.82 -36.43 11.78
CA THR A 187 41.91 -36.17 12.72
C THR A 187 42.96 -37.22 12.44
N GLY A 188 44.14 -36.79 11.96
CA GLY A 188 45.30 -37.63 11.74
C GLY A 188 45.85 -38.22 13.03
#